data_f5295eca334b6a8408274c031d6e3c33
#
_entry.id   f5295eca334b6a8408274c031d6e3c33
#
_cell.length_a   1.000
_cell.length_b   1.000
_cell.length_c   1.000
_cell.angle_alpha   90.00
_cell.angle_beta   90.00
_cell.angle_gamma   90.00
#
_symmetry.space_group_name_H-M   'P 1'
#
loop_
_entity.id
_entity.type
_entity.pdbx_description
1 polymer ?
#
loop_
_entity_poly.entity_id
_entity_poly.type
_entity_poly.pdbx_seq_one_letter_code
_entity_poly.pdbx_strand_id
1 'polypeptide(L)'
;MIKGKPFVKWAGGKRQVINELLKYVPDEFDTYYEPFVGGGALLFELSPKKAVINDSNEELMNVYNVLCNEEKFKKMCNLLNSYETKHSEEFYYNIRNKDRSKTAFNRLSDYTRAARTIYLNKACFNGLYRVNSKNEFNVPFGKKTHVNTYEGSNLITVSNYLTMNDVKILSVDFEEAVKDAKKGDFVYFDPPYDSDTKSFTSYTETGFDKSEQTRLARVFKELDKKGVYVMLSNHSTVLVNELYKGYHIYTIEAKRNINANGKKRGKVEELIITNYENIRGFDN
;
A
#
# COMPACT_ATOMS: atom_id res chain seq x y z
N MET A 1 14.65 -11.06 -14.82
CA MET A 1 15.11 -10.19 -13.72
C MET A 1 14.44 -10.60 -12.41
N ILE A 2 15.14 -10.54 -11.27
CA ILE A 2 14.53 -10.78 -9.96
C ILE A 2 13.66 -9.58 -9.63
N LYS A 3 12.35 -9.81 -9.35
CA LYS A 3 11.40 -8.76 -8.99
C LYS A 3 11.49 -8.45 -7.51
N GLY A 4 11.33 -7.19 -7.14
CA GLY A 4 11.16 -6.77 -5.74
C GLY A 4 9.86 -7.33 -5.14
N LYS A 5 9.80 -7.35 -3.82
CA LYS A 5 8.60 -7.78 -3.06
C LYS A 5 8.28 -6.73 -1.99
N PRO A 6 7.03 -6.62 -1.54
CA PRO A 6 6.68 -5.76 -0.43
C PRO A 6 7.63 -5.92 0.76
N PHE A 7 8.22 -4.82 1.20
CA PHE A 7 9.21 -4.79 2.28
C PHE A 7 8.57 -4.54 3.65
N VAL A 8 7.33 -4.08 3.69
CA VAL A 8 6.50 -3.92 4.89
C VAL A 8 5.26 -4.79 4.80
N LYS A 9 4.69 -5.14 5.94
CA LYS A 9 3.33 -5.67 6.02
C LYS A 9 2.36 -4.50 6.00
N TRP A 10 1.50 -4.45 5.00
CA TRP A 10 0.51 -3.40 4.88
C TRP A 10 -0.88 -4.01 4.81
N ALA A 11 -1.86 -3.36 5.45
CA ALA A 11 -3.22 -3.87 5.41
C ALA A 11 -3.76 -3.84 3.99
N GLY A 12 -4.57 -4.80 3.63
CA GLY A 12 -5.06 -4.95 2.26
C GLY A 12 -4.03 -5.48 1.25
N GLY A 13 -2.82 -5.86 1.70
CA GLY A 13 -1.74 -6.29 0.79
C GLY A 13 -2.16 -7.42 -0.16
N LYS A 14 -1.99 -7.21 -1.46
CA LYS A 14 -2.51 -8.03 -2.57
C LYS A 14 -1.68 -9.27 -2.93
N ARG A 15 -0.63 -9.61 -2.15
CA ARG A 15 0.25 -10.75 -2.48
C ARG A 15 -0.47 -12.09 -2.69
N GLN A 16 -1.58 -12.30 -1.98
CA GLN A 16 -2.32 -13.58 -2.08
C GLN A 16 -3.19 -13.68 -3.32
N VAL A 17 -3.62 -12.54 -3.84
CA VAL A 17 -4.50 -12.44 -5.03
C VAL A 17 -3.76 -11.87 -6.23
N ILE A 18 -2.43 -11.74 -6.16
CA ILE A 18 -1.63 -11.07 -7.21
C ILE A 18 -1.81 -11.76 -8.58
N ASN A 19 -1.81 -13.09 -8.61
CA ASN A 19 -1.99 -13.84 -9.85
C ASN A 19 -3.39 -13.64 -10.46
N GLU A 20 -4.40 -13.42 -9.62
CA GLU A 20 -5.74 -13.07 -10.10
C GLU A 20 -5.76 -11.65 -10.65
N LEU A 21 -5.16 -10.67 -9.93
CA LEU A 21 -5.08 -9.29 -10.40
C LEU A 21 -4.38 -9.15 -11.75
N LEU A 22 -3.31 -9.93 -11.97
CA LEU A 22 -2.55 -9.89 -13.22
C LEU A 22 -3.38 -10.28 -14.45
N LYS A 23 -4.45 -11.05 -14.29
CA LYS A 23 -5.35 -11.39 -15.39
C LYS A 23 -6.10 -10.18 -15.94
N TYR A 24 -6.26 -9.13 -15.11
CA TYR A 24 -7.01 -7.93 -15.43
C TYR A 24 -6.13 -6.72 -15.77
N VAL A 25 -4.81 -6.85 -15.70
CA VAL A 25 -3.88 -5.79 -16.11
C VAL A 25 -3.90 -5.66 -17.64
N PRO A 26 -3.95 -4.45 -18.21
CA PRO A 26 -3.84 -4.25 -19.65
C PRO A 26 -2.55 -4.84 -20.22
N ASP A 27 -2.57 -5.33 -21.46
CA ASP A 27 -1.38 -5.89 -22.10
C ASP A 27 -0.26 -4.88 -22.26
N GLU A 28 -0.62 -3.65 -22.62
CA GLU A 28 0.29 -2.53 -22.82
C GLU A 28 -0.26 -1.27 -22.17
N PHE A 29 0.62 -0.48 -21.60
CA PHE A 29 0.30 0.85 -21.06
C PHE A 29 1.57 1.72 -21.04
N ASP A 30 1.40 3.04 -21.04
CA ASP A 30 2.50 4.01 -21.03
C ASP A 30 3.07 4.21 -19.63
N THR A 31 2.28 4.78 -18.71
CA THR A 31 2.65 5.05 -17.32
C THR A 31 1.70 4.31 -16.37
N TYR A 32 2.28 3.69 -15.36
CA TYR A 32 1.53 3.03 -14.28
C TYR A 32 1.27 4.01 -13.13
N TYR A 33 0.04 4.07 -12.64
CA TYR A 33 -0.35 4.86 -11.46
C TYR A 33 -0.90 3.95 -10.37
N GLU A 34 -0.38 4.07 -9.14
CA GLU A 34 -0.89 3.35 -7.95
C GLU A 34 -1.09 4.33 -6.80
N PRO A 35 -2.27 5.03 -6.73
CA PRO A 35 -2.54 6.08 -5.74
C PRO A 35 -2.67 5.60 -4.30
N PHE A 36 -2.85 4.30 -4.09
CA PHE A 36 -2.92 3.62 -2.79
C PHE A 36 -1.88 2.50 -2.74
N VAL A 37 -0.59 2.84 -2.92
CA VAL A 37 0.47 1.85 -3.17
C VAL A 37 0.71 0.92 -1.98
N GLY A 38 0.52 1.37 -0.75
CA GLY A 38 0.78 0.57 0.43
C GLY A 38 2.14 -0.13 0.39
N GLY A 39 2.15 -1.46 0.44
CA GLY A 39 3.37 -2.26 0.33
C GLY A 39 3.89 -2.47 -1.10
N GLY A 40 3.20 -2.01 -2.14
CA GLY A 40 3.62 -2.06 -3.53
C GLY A 40 3.56 -3.48 -4.16
N ALA A 41 2.57 -4.27 -3.80
CA ALA A 41 2.50 -5.65 -4.29
C ALA A 41 2.37 -5.73 -5.82
N LEU A 42 1.46 -4.94 -6.41
CA LEU A 42 1.26 -4.91 -7.86
C LEU A 42 2.40 -4.15 -8.56
N LEU A 43 2.84 -3.02 -8.00
CA LEU A 43 3.98 -2.26 -8.50
C LEU A 43 5.22 -3.15 -8.74
N PHE A 44 5.63 -3.90 -7.71
CA PHE A 44 6.83 -4.73 -7.82
C PHE A 44 6.63 -5.96 -8.71
N GLU A 45 5.41 -6.47 -8.80
CA GLU A 45 5.10 -7.57 -9.71
C GLU A 45 5.14 -7.12 -11.17
N LEU A 46 4.57 -5.97 -11.50
CA LEU A 46 4.61 -5.40 -12.84
C LEU A 46 5.99 -4.85 -13.20
N SER A 47 6.66 -4.22 -12.24
CA SER A 47 7.95 -3.54 -12.40
C SER A 47 7.98 -2.61 -13.62
N PRO A 48 7.00 -1.68 -13.77
CA PRO A 48 6.91 -0.80 -14.93
C PRO A 48 8.10 0.15 -15.02
N LYS A 49 8.48 0.52 -16.26
CA LYS A 49 9.58 1.49 -16.48
C LYS A 49 9.22 2.91 -16.06
N LYS A 50 7.93 3.26 -16.14
CA LYS A 50 7.40 4.55 -15.70
C LYS A 50 6.26 4.33 -14.72
N ALA A 51 6.34 4.92 -13.55
CA ALA A 51 5.31 4.82 -12.53
C ALA A 51 5.14 6.11 -11.74
N VAL A 52 3.91 6.34 -11.28
CA VAL A 52 3.57 7.32 -10.25
C VAL A 52 2.95 6.55 -9.11
N ILE A 53 3.62 6.53 -7.97
CA ILE A 53 3.14 5.86 -6.77
C ILE A 53 2.82 6.86 -5.68
N ASN A 54 1.76 6.59 -4.93
CA ASN A 54 1.29 7.48 -3.89
C ASN A 54 0.68 6.68 -2.73
N ASP A 55 0.78 7.23 -1.55
CA ASP A 55 -0.02 6.84 -0.38
C ASP A 55 -0.18 8.06 0.51
N SER A 56 -1.32 8.21 1.14
CA SER A 56 -1.56 9.30 2.11
C SER A 56 -0.71 9.18 3.37
N ASN A 57 -0.08 8.02 3.61
CA ASN A 57 0.79 7.79 4.73
C ASN A 57 2.20 8.32 4.47
N GLU A 58 2.50 9.52 4.97
CA GLU A 58 3.79 10.19 4.81
C GLU A 58 4.99 9.35 5.29
N GLU A 59 4.83 8.59 6.38
CA GLU A 59 5.92 7.77 6.91
C GLU A 59 6.23 6.58 6.00
N LEU A 60 5.22 6.01 5.36
CA LEU A 60 5.40 4.99 4.35
C LEU A 60 6.12 5.56 3.11
N MET A 61 5.64 6.69 2.60
CA MET A 61 6.23 7.32 1.42
C MET A 61 7.65 7.84 1.70
N ASN A 62 7.93 8.25 2.94
CA ASN A 62 9.30 8.54 3.37
C ASN A 62 10.22 7.31 3.25
N VAL A 63 9.75 6.09 3.56
CA VAL A 63 10.55 4.87 3.33
C VAL A 63 10.87 4.70 1.85
N TYR A 64 9.87 4.84 0.97
CA TYR A 64 10.09 4.76 -0.49
C TYR A 64 11.13 5.79 -0.95
N ASN A 65 11.04 7.04 -0.50
CA ASN A 65 12.00 8.10 -0.83
C ASN A 65 13.43 7.79 -0.33
N VAL A 66 13.56 7.22 0.88
CA VAL A 66 14.86 6.81 1.43
C VAL A 66 15.48 5.69 0.60
N LEU A 67 14.68 4.76 0.10
CA LEU A 67 15.15 3.67 -0.77
C LEU A 67 15.69 4.17 -2.13
N CYS A 68 15.26 5.36 -2.58
CA CYS A 68 15.77 5.98 -3.81
C CYS A 68 17.12 6.71 -3.64
N ASN A 69 17.65 6.81 -2.43
CA ASN A 69 18.91 7.50 -2.16
C ASN A 69 19.93 6.56 -1.52
N GLU A 70 21.00 6.25 -2.23
CA GLU A 70 21.99 5.24 -1.80
C GLU A 70 22.61 5.53 -0.41
N GLU A 71 22.94 6.78 -0.12
CA GLU A 71 23.53 7.17 1.17
C GLU A 71 22.52 7.00 2.32
N LYS A 72 21.30 7.50 2.13
CA LYS A 72 20.22 7.40 3.12
C LYS A 72 19.81 5.94 3.33
N PHE A 73 19.75 5.16 2.26
CA PHE A 73 19.48 3.72 2.30
C PHE A 73 20.52 2.99 3.16
N LYS A 74 21.81 3.21 2.93
CA LYS A 74 22.88 2.64 3.75
C LYS A 74 22.75 3.02 5.23
N LYS A 75 22.50 4.32 5.52
CA LYS A 75 22.28 4.80 6.90
C LYS A 75 21.06 4.15 7.55
N MET A 76 19.96 3.99 6.81
CA MET A 76 18.76 3.31 7.28
C MET A 76 19.05 1.84 7.63
N CYS A 77 19.75 1.10 6.75
CA CYS A 77 20.11 -0.31 7.00
C CYS A 77 21.00 -0.45 8.24
N ASN A 78 21.97 0.43 8.44
CA ASN A 78 22.83 0.43 9.63
C ASN A 78 22.01 0.64 10.92
N LEU A 79 21.01 1.53 10.88
CA LEU A 79 20.10 1.72 12.01
C LEU A 79 19.22 0.48 12.25
N LEU A 80 18.69 -0.13 11.19
CA LEU A 80 17.90 -1.36 11.32
C LEU A 80 18.69 -2.49 11.95
N ASN A 81 19.94 -2.72 11.54
CA ASN A 81 20.83 -3.70 12.16
C ASN A 81 21.05 -3.41 13.66
N SER A 82 21.27 -2.13 14.00
CA SER A 82 21.39 -1.71 15.41
C SER A 82 20.09 -1.92 16.19
N TYR A 83 18.92 -1.72 15.56
CA TYR A 83 17.63 -1.95 16.21
C TYR A 83 17.35 -3.43 16.42
N GLU A 84 17.75 -4.30 15.51
CA GLU A 84 17.67 -5.76 15.67
C GLU A 84 18.51 -6.24 16.86
N THR A 85 19.75 -5.74 16.98
CA THR A 85 20.65 -6.07 18.09
C THR A 85 20.10 -5.62 19.45
N LYS A 86 19.44 -4.47 19.51
CA LYS A 86 18.87 -3.89 20.73
C LYS A 86 17.43 -4.32 21.01
N HIS A 87 16.88 -5.19 20.16
CA HIS A 87 15.46 -5.53 20.19
C HIS A 87 15.03 -6.09 21.56
N SER A 88 14.12 -5.39 22.18
CA SER A 88 13.44 -5.75 23.43
C SER A 88 12.09 -5.02 23.49
N GLU A 89 11.22 -5.39 24.43
CA GLU A 89 9.96 -4.68 24.65
C GLU A 89 10.20 -3.22 25.02
N GLU A 90 11.15 -2.96 25.93
CA GLU A 90 11.53 -1.60 26.32
C GLU A 90 12.04 -0.79 25.14
N PHE A 91 12.96 -1.35 24.35
CA PHE A 91 13.49 -0.69 23.16
C PHE A 91 12.38 -0.43 22.13
N TYR A 92 11.45 -1.36 21.95
CA TYR A 92 10.30 -1.15 21.06
C TYR A 92 9.49 0.06 21.48
N TYR A 93 9.12 0.18 22.77
CA TYR A 93 8.35 1.33 23.24
C TYR A 93 9.15 2.64 23.17
N ASN A 94 10.45 2.61 23.38
CA ASN A 94 11.33 3.78 23.21
C ASN A 94 11.32 4.27 21.75
N ILE A 95 11.44 3.36 20.78
CA ILE A 95 11.34 3.71 19.36
C ILE A 95 9.92 4.16 19.00
N ARG A 96 8.89 3.48 19.49
CA ARG A 96 7.49 3.83 19.24
C ARG A 96 7.18 5.24 19.71
N ASN A 97 7.58 5.58 20.91
CA ASN A 97 7.20 6.84 21.56
C ASN A 97 7.95 8.07 21.02
N LYS A 98 8.84 7.92 20.05
CA LYS A 98 9.53 9.07 19.43
C LYS A 98 8.59 10.07 18.74
N ASP A 99 7.42 9.65 18.31
CA ASP A 99 6.40 10.51 17.67
C ASP A 99 5.47 11.23 18.67
N ARG A 100 5.64 11.01 20.00
CA ARG A 100 4.85 11.69 21.03
C ARG A 100 5.19 13.20 21.16
N SER A 101 6.35 13.61 20.68
CA SER A 101 6.73 15.00 20.52
C SER A 101 6.91 15.33 19.05
N LYS A 102 5.93 15.98 18.42
CA LYS A 102 5.99 16.38 17.00
C LYS A 102 7.25 17.18 16.69
N THR A 103 7.63 18.13 17.57
CA THR A 103 8.83 18.96 17.38
C THR A 103 10.11 18.12 17.37
N ALA A 104 10.25 17.17 18.30
CA ALA A 104 11.41 16.28 18.34
C ALA A 104 11.39 15.29 17.15
N PHE A 105 10.25 14.76 16.81
CA PHE A 105 10.08 13.83 15.68
C PHE A 105 10.43 14.47 14.34
N ASN A 106 10.00 15.70 14.09
CA ASN A 106 10.28 16.42 12.84
C ASN A 106 11.77 16.81 12.69
N ARG A 107 12.55 16.77 13.77
CA ARG A 107 14.01 16.96 13.73
C ARG A 107 14.79 15.68 13.40
N LEU A 108 14.14 14.52 13.42
CA LEU A 108 14.77 13.28 13.01
C LEU A 108 15.04 13.31 11.50
N SER A 109 16.18 12.76 11.11
CA SER A 109 16.47 12.56 9.68
C SER A 109 15.45 11.60 9.06
N ASP A 110 15.18 11.77 7.77
CA ASP A 110 14.29 10.92 6.98
C ASP A 110 14.65 9.44 7.08
N TYR A 111 15.94 9.08 7.00
CA TYR A 111 16.39 7.69 7.15
C TYR A 111 16.17 7.14 8.58
N THR A 112 16.17 7.99 9.61
CA THR A 112 15.84 7.56 10.98
C THR A 112 14.34 7.31 11.12
N ARG A 113 13.50 8.16 10.52
CA ARG A 113 12.05 7.97 10.47
C ARG A 113 11.70 6.71 9.66
N ALA A 114 12.38 6.50 8.53
CA ALA A 114 12.20 5.30 7.71
C ALA A 114 12.59 4.01 8.46
N ALA A 115 13.75 3.99 9.12
CA ALA A 115 14.17 2.85 9.94
C ALA A 115 13.17 2.57 11.08
N ARG A 116 12.65 3.62 11.73
CA ARG A 116 11.59 3.51 12.74
C ARG A 116 10.34 2.84 12.16
N THR A 117 9.87 3.29 11.01
CA THR A 117 8.66 2.77 10.36
C THR A 117 8.79 1.29 10.04
N ILE A 118 9.91 0.87 9.42
CA ILE A 118 10.17 -0.53 9.11
C ILE A 118 10.27 -1.37 10.39
N TYR A 119 11.06 -0.92 11.38
CA TYR A 119 11.24 -1.63 12.64
C TYR A 119 9.91 -1.85 13.37
N LEU A 120 9.12 -0.78 13.55
CA LEU A 120 7.82 -0.88 14.22
C LEU A 120 6.87 -1.82 13.49
N ASN A 121 6.80 -1.75 12.16
CA ASN A 121 5.99 -2.64 11.36
C ASN A 121 6.38 -4.12 11.53
N LYS A 122 7.68 -4.42 11.62
CA LYS A 122 8.16 -5.79 11.80
C LYS A 122 8.06 -6.28 13.24
N ALA A 123 8.23 -5.40 14.22
CA ALA A 123 8.28 -5.74 15.64
C ALA A 123 6.93 -5.70 16.36
N CYS A 124 5.94 -4.97 15.82
CA CYS A 124 4.63 -4.81 16.43
C CYS A 124 3.74 -6.07 16.30
N PHE A 125 2.63 -6.04 17.03
CA PHE A 125 1.59 -7.07 16.96
C PHE A 125 1.03 -7.20 15.55
N ASN A 126 1.13 -8.38 14.97
CA ASN A 126 0.66 -8.77 13.63
C ASN A 126 1.22 -7.95 12.45
N GLY A 127 2.18 -7.06 12.66
CA GLY A 127 2.70 -6.18 11.61
C GLY A 127 1.70 -5.13 11.17
N LEU A 128 0.80 -4.71 12.05
CA LEU A 128 -0.20 -3.70 11.78
C LEU A 128 0.45 -2.30 11.71
N TYR A 129 -0.12 -1.44 10.88
CA TYR A 129 0.11 0.00 10.99
C TYR A 129 -1.19 0.65 11.48
N ARG A 130 -1.13 1.35 12.58
CA ARG A 130 -2.27 2.05 13.15
C ARG A 130 -1.79 3.26 13.94
N VAL A 131 -2.52 4.36 13.82
CA VAL A 131 -2.29 5.60 14.56
C VAL A 131 -3.51 5.94 15.44
N ASN A 132 -3.30 6.76 16.45
CA ASN A 132 -4.39 7.36 17.24
C ASN A 132 -4.86 8.68 16.58
N SER A 133 -5.83 9.36 17.19
CA SER A 133 -6.37 10.65 16.73
C SER A 133 -5.35 11.80 16.70
N LYS A 134 -4.16 11.62 17.26
CA LYS A 134 -3.05 12.57 17.18
C LYS A 134 -2.03 12.22 16.10
N ASN A 135 -2.36 11.24 15.24
CA ASN A 135 -1.48 10.67 14.23
C ASN A 135 -0.19 10.05 14.82
N GLU A 136 -0.28 9.44 16.01
CA GLU A 136 0.83 8.77 16.68
C GLU A 136 0.67 7.25 16.56
N PHE A 137 1.75 6.56 16.21
CA PHE A 137 1.73 5.09 16.09
C PHE A 137 1.38 4.43 17.44
N ASN A 138 0.36 3.56 17.45
CA ASN A 138 -0.23 3.04 18.70
C ASN A 138 -0.34 1.52 18.78
N VAL A 139 0.25 0.77 17.85
CA VAL A 139 0.22 -0.70 17.92
C VAL A 139 1.12 -1.17 19.07
N PRO A 140 0.69 -2.20 19.85
CA PRO A 140 1.51 -2.76 20.93
C PRO A 140 2.65 -3.63 20.40
N PHE A 141 3.60 -3.92 21.27
CA PHE A 141 4.69 -4.85 21.00
C PHE A 141 4.20 -6.25 20.59
N GLY A 142 4.85 -6.85 19.60
CA GLY A 142 4.46 -8.14 19.03
C GLY A 142 4.94 -9.36 19.82
N LYS A 143 5.59 -9.17 20.98
CA LYS A 143 6.15 -10.22 21.86
C LYS A 143 7.12 -11.15 21.14
N LYS A 144 7.86 -10.63 20.19
CA LYS A 144 8.89 -11.36 19.47
C LYS A 144 10.20 -11.33 20.25
N THR A 145 10.90 -12.45 20.31
CA THR A 145 12.26 -12.53 20.90
C THR A 145 13.31 -12.01 19.93
N HIS A 146 13.07 -12.15 18.63
CA HIS A 146 13.93 -11.67 17.57
C HIS A 146 13.10 -11.00 16.49
N VAL A 147 13.68 -10.01 15.81
CA VAL A 147 13.06 -9.33 14.68
C VAL A 147 14.05 -9.26 13.52
N ASN A 148 13.61 -9.74 12.36
CA ASN A 148 14.29 -9.49 11.09
C ASN A 148 13.56 -8.31 10.43
N THR A 149 14.18 -7.15 10.42
CA THR A 149 13.54 -5.92 9.94
C THR A 149 13.46 -5.90 8.43
N TYR A 150 14.41 -6.52 7.73
CA TYR A 150 14.43 -6.58 6.27
C TYR A 150 15.17 -7.81 5.75
N GLU A 151 14.84 -8.19 4.53
CA GLU A 151 15.61 -9.13 3.72
C GLU A 151 16.53 -8.31 2.80
N GLY A 152 17.84 -8.39 3.01
CA GLY A 152 18.83 -7.54 2.36
C GLY A 152 18.75 -7.60 0.83
N SER A 153 18.67 -8.78 0.25
CA SER A 153 18.54 -8.99 -1.20
C SER A 153 17.27 -8.34 -1.78
N ASN A 154 16.13 -8.48 -1.08
CA ASN A 154 14.89 -7.89 -1.52
C ASN A 154 14.92 -6.36 -1.43
N LEU A 155 15.45 -5.81 -0.35
CA LEU A 155 15.47 -4.37 -0.16
C LEU A 155 16.40 -3.67 -1.17
N ILE A 156 17.53 -4.32 -1.52
CA ILE A 156 18.42 -3.89 -2.61
C ILE A 156 17.68 -3.95 -3.96
N THR A 157 16.97 -5.03 -4.24
CA THR A 157 16.19 -5.17 -5.49
C THR A 157 15.14 -4.08 -5.61
N VAL A 158 14.42 -3.77 -4.53
CA VAL A 158 13.43 -2.68 -4.48
C VAL A 158 14.12 -1.32 -4.70
N SER A 159 15.21 -1.04 -4.02
CA SER A 159 15.97 0.20 -4.19
C SER A 159 16.45 0.36 -5.63
N ASN A 160 17.05 -0.68 -6.23
CA ASN A 160 17.48 -0.66 -7.62
C ASN A 160 16.32 -0.40 -8.59
N TYR A 161 15.16 -1.05 -8.37
CA TYR A 161 14.00 -0.80 -9.21
C TYR A 161 13.58 0.67 -9.15
N LEU A 162 13.46 1.24 -7.95
CA LEU A 162 13.01 2.62 -7.74
C LEU A 162 14.01 3.66 -8.28
N THR A 163 15.31 3.34 -8.31
CA THR A 163 16.36 4.26 -8.78
C THR A 163 16.67 4.16 -10.28
N MET A 164 16.50 2.97 -10.86
CA MET A 164 16.84 2.73 -12.28
C MET A 164 15.67 3.01 -13.23
N ASN A 165 14.47 3.23 -12.70
CA ASN A 165 13.26 3.49 -13.48
C ASN A 165 12.72 4.90 -13.17
N ASP A 166 11.86 5.39 -14.04
CA ASP A 166 11.19 6.68 -13.88
C ASP A 166 9.98 6.50 -12.91
N VAL A 167 10.26 6.46 -11.61
CA VAL A 167 9.26 6.28 -10.55
C VAL A 167 9.09 7.57 -9.76
N LYS A 168 7.97 8.25 -9.97
CA LYS A 168 7.58 9.43 -9.20
C LYS A 168 6.89 8.98 -7.90
N ILE A 169 7.41 9.44 -6.76
CA ILE A 169 6.89 9.10 -5.42
C ILE A 169 6.18 10.31 -4.84
N LEU A 170 4.91 10.16 -4.49
CA LEU A 170 4.05 11.22 -3.97
C LEU A 170 3.52 10.85 -2.58
N SER A 171 3.10 11.86 -1.82
CA SER A 171 2.28 11.70 -0.61
C SER A 171 1.25 12.82 -0.58
N VAL A 172 0.24 12.66 -1.43
CA VAL A 172 -0.82 13.64 -1.65
C VAL A 172 -2.19 12.94 -1.67
N ASP A 173 -3.25 13.69 -1.86
CA ASP A 173 -4.57 13.11 -2.09
C ASP A 173 -4.57 12.25 -3.37
N PHE A 174 -5.36 11.17 -3.38
CA PHE A 174 -5.39 10.22 -4.49
C PHE A 174 -5.84 10.85 -5.82
N GLU A 175 -6.73 11.84 -5.78
CA GLU A 175 -7.20 12.57 -6.96
C GLU A 175 -6.07 13.42 -7.55
N GLU A 176 -5.28 14.08 -6.69
CA GLU A 176 -4.10 14.85 -7.11
C GLU A 176 -3.01 13.92 -7.69
N ALA A 177 -2.87 12.71 -7.16
CA ALA A 177 -1.88 11.75 -7.62
C ALA A 177 -2.12 11.28 -9.08
N VAL A 178 -3.36 11.30 -9.56
CA VAL A 178 -3.74 10.83 -10.90
C VAL A 178 -4.10 11.95 -11.87
N LYS A 179 -3.97 13.22 -11.47
CA LYS A 179 -4.42 14.37 -12.28
C LYS A 179 -3.78 14.41 -13.68
N ASP A 180 -2.50 14.01 -13.76
CA ASP A 180 -1.69 14.03 -14.98
C ASP A 180 -1.89 12.78 -15.86
N ALA A 181 -2.69 11.81 -15.40
CA ALA A 181 -2.97 10.59 -16.17
C ALA A 181 -3.74 10.91 -17.45
N LYS A 182 -3.33 10.26 -18.54
CA LYS A 182 -3.82 10.50 -19.91
C LYS A 182 -4.07 9.18 -20.63
N LYS A 183 -4.66 9.28 -21.83
CA LYS A 183 -4.92 8.12 -22.69
C LYS A 183 -3.67 7.24 -22.84
N GLY A 184 -3.85 5.94 -22.64
CA GLY A 184 -2.79 4.94 -22.71
C GLY A 184 -2.10 4.64 -21.36
N ASP A 185 -2.30 5.48 -20.33
CA ASP A 185 -1.84 5.18 -18.98
C ASP A 185 -2.74 4.14 -18.30
N PHE A 186 -2.20 3.46 -17.28
CA PHE A 186 -2.93 2.50 -16.45
C PHE A 186 -2.95 2.94 -14.99
N VAL A 187 -4.13 3.08 -14.41
CA VAL A 187 -4.35 3.43 -13.00
C VAL A 187 -4.94 2.25 -12.26
N TYR A 188 -4.31 1.82 -11.17
CA TYR A 188 -4.83 0.83 -10.25
C TYR A 188 -5.19 1.46 -8.90
N PHE A 189 -6.47 1.42 -8.54
CA PHE A 189 -6.98 1.84 -7.25
C PHE A 189 -7.17 0.64 -6.32
N ASP A 190 -6.52 0.69 -5.15
CA ASP A 190 -6.71 -0.25 -4.04
C ASP A 190 -7.03 0.54 -2.75
N PRO A 191 -8.19 1.22 -2.70
CA PRO A 191 -8.57 2.08 -1.58
C PRO A 191 -8.86 1.24 -0.32
N PRO A 192 -8.98 1.87 0.87
CA PRO A 192 -9.65 1.22 1.98
C PRO A 192 -11.05 0.78 1.55
N TYR A 193 -11.35 -0.52 1.73
CA TYR A 193 -12.56 -1.14 1.20
C TYR A 193 -13.82 -0.68 1.92
N ASP A 194 -14.90 -0.53 1.16
CA ASP A 194 -16.23 -0.29 1.73
C ASP A 194 -16.71 -1.46 2.58
N SER A 195 -17.56 -1.20 3.54
CA SER A 195 -18.07 -2.20 4.47
C SER A 195 -19.49 -1.84 4.90
N ASP A 196 -20.40 -2.80 4.78
CA ASP A 196 -21.77 -2.68 5.29
C ASP A 196 -21.83 -2.66 6.82
N THR A 197 -20.74 -3.01 7.51
CA THR A 197 -20.64 -2.95 8.97
C THR A 197 -19.91 -1.68 9.40
N LYS A 198 -20.40 -1.01 10.46
CA LYS A 198 -19.76 0.14 11.10
C LYS A 198 -18.45 -0.26 11.82
N SER A 199 -17.54 -0.96 11.15
CA SER A 199 -16.22 -1.27 11.71
C SER A 199 -15.23 -0.19 11.29
N PHE A 200 -14.90 0.68 12.24
CA PHE A 200 -13.85 1.70 12.10
C PHE A 200 -12.51 1.04 11.79
N THR A 201 -12.10 1.01 10.54
CA THR A 201 -10.70 0.80 10.14
C THR A 201 -10.09 2.15 9.82
N SER A 202 -9.70 2.90 10.86
CA SER A 202 -8.97 4.15 10.69
C SER A 202 -7.49 3.87 10.36
N TYR A 203 -7.17 3.78 9.08
CA TYR A 203 -5.78 3.80 8.60
C TYR A 203 -5.24 5.23 8.44
N THR A 204 -6.14 6.21 8.44
CA THR A 204 -5.86 7.65 8.43
C THR A 204 -6.71 8.34 9.49
N GLU A 205 -6.33 9.53 9.89
CA GLU A 205 -7.04 10.37 10.87
C GLU A 205 -8.49 10.68 10.42
N THR A 206 -8.75 10.70 9.11
CA THR A 206 -10.03 11.08 8.49
C THR A 206 -10.90 9.92 8.02
N GLY A 207 -10.36 8.67 7.96
CA GLY A 207 -11.08 7.51 7.43
C GLY A 207 -11.39 7.64 5.91
N PHE A 208 -11.69 6.51 5.25
CA PHE A 208 -12.16 6.48 3.86
C PHE A 208 -13.62 6.03 3.90
N ASP A 209 -14.52 6.99 3.97
CA ASP A 209 -15.95 6.75 4.16
C ASP A 209 -16.73 6.65 2.84
N LYS A 210 -18.06 6.60 2.91
CA LYS A 210 -18.93 6.53 1.72
C LYS A 210 -18.82 7.74 0.81
N SER A 211 -18.51 8.92 1.35
CA SER A 211 -18.29 10.12 0.54
C SER A 211 -17.00 10.02 -0.27
N GLU A 212 -15.95 9.45 0.33
CA GLU A 212 -14.68 9.17 -0.35
C GLU A 212 -14.84 8.07 -1.41
N GLN A 213 -15.65 7.03 -1.16
CA GLN A 213 -15.99 6.02 -2.18
C GLN A 213 -16.72 6.68 -3.38
N THR A 214 -17.65 7.59 -3.12
CA THR A 214 -18.37 8.34 -4.17
C THR A 214 -17.42 9.27 -4.95
N ARG A 215 -16.50 9.94 -4.24
CA ARG A 215 -15.47 10.79 -4.87
C ARG A 215 -14.55 9.95 -5.77
N LEU A 216 -14.11 8.79 -5.28
CA LEU A 216 -13.28 7.86 -6.05
C LEU A 216 -13.99 7.38 -7.33
N ALA A 217 -15.28 7.06 -7.25
CA ALA A 217 -16.07 6.67 -8.42
C ALA A 217 -16.20 7.82 -9.45
N ARG A 218 -16.27 9.08 -8.99
CA ARG A 218 -16.21 10.25 -9.89
C ARG A 218 -14.86 10.32 -10.60
N VAL A 219 -13.74 10.20 -9.86
CA VAL A 219 -12.39 10.20 -10.43
C VAL A 219 -12.20 9.07 -11.43
N PHE A 220 -12.68 7.86 -11.10
CA PHE A 220 -12.68 6.71 -12.02
C PHE A 220 -13.36 7.06 -13.36
N LYS A 221 -14.57 7.65 -13.30
CA LYS A 221 -15.33 8.08 -14.51
C LYS A 221 -14.62 9.17 -15.31
N GLU A 222 -13.92 10.07 -14.64
CA GLU A 222 -13.15 11.14 -15.30
C GLU A 222 -11.94 10.58 -16.04
N LEU A 223 -11.23 9.61 -15.44
CA LEU A 223 -10.12 8.91 -16.07
C LEU A 223 -10.58 8.07 -17.27
N ASP A 224 -11.71 7.38 -17.15
CA ASP A 224 -12.35 6.64 -18.24
C ASP A 224 -12.63 7.56 -19.45
N LYS A 225 -13.23 8.73 -19.23
CA LYS A 225 -13.47 9.73 -20.30
C LYS A 225 -12.18 10.22 -20.96
N LYS A 226 -11.05 10.21 -20.24
CA LYS A 226 -9.73 10.57 -20.80
C LYS A 226 -9.10 9.41 -21.60
N GLY A 227 -9.70 8.21 -21.60
CA GLY A 227 -9.15 7.02 -22.25
C GLY A 227 -8.00 6.37 -21.49
N VAL A 228 -7.95 6.57 -20.17
CA VAL A 228 -7.04 5.89 -19.24
C VAL A 228 -7.60 4.50 -18.96
N TYR A 229 -6.75 3.48 -18.89
CA TYR A 229 -7.13 2.17 -18.37
C TYR A 229 -7.25 2.25 -16.85
N VAL A 230 -8.41 1.92 -16.31
CA VAL A 230 -8.63 1.99 -14.85
C VAL A 230 -9.08 0.65 -14.32
N MET A 231 -8.37 0.17 -13.29
CA MET A 231 -8.72 -1.01 -12.50
C MET A 231 -8.88 -0.63 -11.04
N LEU A 232 -9.89 -1.18 -10.38
CA LEU A 232 -10.17 -0.91 -8.96
C LEU A 232 -10.50 -2.21 -8.24
N SER A 233 -9.97 -2.37 -7.04
CA SER A 233 -10.33 -3.43 -6.11
C SER A 233 -11.24 -2.91 -5.00
N ASN A 234 -12.28 -3.67 -4.62
CA ASN A 234 -13.13 -3.33 -3.48
C ASN A 234 -13.93 -4.55 -2.97
N HIS A 235 -14.70 -4.39 -1.89
CA HIS A 235 -15.69 -5.37 -1.49
C HIS A 235 -16.98 -5.25 -2.30
N SER A 236 -17.70 -6.37 -2.41
CA SER A 236 -19.06 -6.40 -2.98
C SER A 236 -20.06 -5.87 -1.96
N THR A 237 -20.26 -4.55 -1.96
CA THR A 237 -21.31 -3.86 -1.18
C THR A 237 -22.37 -3.28 -2.11
N VAL A 238 -23.54 -2.96 -1.57
CA VAL A 238 -24.62 -2.30 -2.34
C VAL A 238 -24.08 -1.00 -2.95
N LEU A 239 -23.37 -0.19 -2.16
CA LEU A 239 -22.82 1.09 -2.61
C LEU A 239 -21.85 0.91 -3.77
N VAL A 240 -20.86 0.00 -3.64
CA VAL A 240 -19.84 -0.20 -4.68
C VAL A 240 -20.48 -0.70 -5.98
N ASN A 241 -21.42 -1.65 -5.89
CA ASN A 241 -22.13 -2.14 -7.07
C ASN A 241 -22.96 -1.06 -7.77
N GLU A 242 -23.55 -0.11 -7.03
CA GLU A 242 -24.26 1.03 -7.61
C GLU A 242 -23.32 2.05 -8.25
N LEU A 243 -22.22 2.41 -7.57
CA LEU A 243 -21.28 3.43 -8.04
C LEU A 243 -20.61 3.03 -9.37
N TYR A 244 -20.36 1.74 -9.55
CA TYR A 244 -19.67 1.22 -10.73
C TYR A 244 -20.58 0.46 -11.70
N LYS A 245 -21.90 0.59 -11.56
CA LYS A 245 -22.87 0.03 -12.49
C LYS A 245 -22.57 0.50 -13.92
N GLY A 246 -22.45 -0.46 -14.85
CA GLY A 246 -22.11 -0.19 -16.25
C GLY A 246 -20.64 -0.37 -16.62
N TYR A 247 -19.78 -0.64 -15.64
CA TYR A 247 -18.42 -1.10 -15.86
C TYR A 247 -18.31 -2.62 -15.77
N HIS A 248 -17.18 -3.19 -16.15
CA HIS A 248 -16.91 -4.62 -16.01
C HIS A 248 -16.59 -4.94 -14.55
N ILE A 249 -17.40 -5.79 -13.92
CA ILE A 249 -17.25 -6.20 -12.53
C ILE A 249 -16.97 -7.70 -12.49
N TYR A 250 -15.82 -8.07 -11.95
CA TYR A 250 -15.37 -9.45 -11.77
C TYR A 250 -15.25 -9.77 -10.29
N THR A 251 -15.63 -10.98 -9.90
CA THR A 251 -15.51 -11.45 -8.52
C THR A 251 -14.31 -12.39 -8.42
N ILE A 252 -13.41 -12.13 -7.48
CA ILE A 252 -12.29 -13.00 -7.15
C ILE A 252 -12.41 -13.53 -5.73
N GLU A 253 -11.95 -14.76 -5.51
CA GLU A 253 -11.93 -15.36 -4.17
C GLU A 253 -10.63 -15.00 -3.44
N ALA A 254 -10.73 -14.21 -2.36
CA ALA A 254 -9.61 -13.91 -1.47
C ALA A 254 -9.68 -14.73 -0.18
N LYS A 255 -8.55 -15.34 0.23
CA LYS A 255 -8.45 -16.00 1.54
C LYS A 255 -8.10 -14.98 2.62
N ARG A 256 -8.98 -14.74 3.59
CA ARG A 256 -8.65 -13.92 4.77
C ARG A 256 -7.81 -14.72 5.77
N ASN A 257 -6.51 -14.43 5.84
CA ASN A 257 -5.60 -15.03 6.84
C ASN A 257 -5.54 -14.22 8.16
N ILE A 258 -6.11 -13.02 8.24
CA ILE A 258 -6.03 -12.16 9.41
C ILE A 258 -7.45 -11.76 9.82
N ASN A 259 -8.01 -12.48 10.80
CA ASN A 259 -9.18 -12.03 11.54
C ASN A 259 -8.95 -12.30 13.03
N ALA A 260 -9.22 -11.30 13.87
CA ALA A 260 -9.13 -11.42 15.34
C ALA A 260 -10.11 -12.47 15.88
N ASN A 261 -11.11 -12.88 15.11
CA ASN A 261 -12.11 -13.87 15.47
C ASN A 261 -12.00 -15.11 14.57
N GLY A 262 -11.41 -16.20 15.10
CA GLY A 262 -11.11 -17.43 14.36
C GLY A 262 -12.32 -18.15 13.73
N LYS A 263 -13.56 -17.81 14.15
CA LYS A 263 -14.81 -18.37 13.61
C LYS A 263 -15.31 -17.66 12.33
N LYS A 264 -14.69 -16.57 11.91
CA LYS A 264 -15.01 -15.83 10.67
C LYS A 264 -13.91 -15.96 9.61
N ARG A 265 -13.17 -17.05 9.56
CA ARG A 265 -12.26 -17.40 8.48
C ARG A 265 -13.08 -18.01 7.34
N GLY A 266 -13.54 -17.16 6.42
CA GLY A 266 -14.27 -17.55 5.21
C GLY A 266 -13.60 -16.95 3.97
N LYS A 267 -13.92 -17.50 2.80
CA LYS A 267 -13.64 -16.86 1.52
C LYS A 267 -14.40 -15.54 1.53
N VAL A 268 -13.73 -14.46 1.17
CA VAL A 268 -14.34 -13.14 0.98
C VAL A 268 -14.26 -12.83 -0.48
N GLU A 269 -15.39 -12.48 -1.06
CA GLU A 269 -15.45 -12.02 -2.43
C GLU A 269 -14.88 -10.60 -2.50
N GLU A 270 -13.82 -10.45 -3.28
CA GLU A 270 -13.31 -9.15 -3.68
C GLU A 270 -13.74 -8.87 -5.11
N LEU A 271 -14.12 -7.63 -5.39
CA LEU A 271 -14.44 -7.18 -6.73
C LEU A 271 -13.19 -6.59 -7.39
N ILE A 272 -13.04 -6.91 -8.67
CA ILE A 272 -12.17 -6.19 -9.60
C ILE A 272 -13.07 -5.49 -10.60
N ILE A 273 -12.90 -4.19 -10.72
CA ILE A 273 -13.73 -3.32 -11.57
C ILE A 273 -12.82 -2.67 -12.60
N THR A 274 -13.18 -2.77 -13.89
CA THR A 274 -12.41 -2.17 -14.98
C THR A 274 -13.31 -1.39 -15.94
N ASN A 275 -12.76 -0.38 -16.61
CA ASN A 275 -13.43 0.35 -17.70
C ASN A 275 -13.13 -0.26 -19.08
N TYR A 276 -12.45 -1.37 -19.14
CA TYR A 276 -12.12 -2.13 -20.34
C TYR A 276 -12.47 -3.62 -20.14
N GLU A 277 -12.75 -4.30 -21.23
CA GLU A 277 -13.00 -5.75 -21.21
C GLU A 277 -11.69 -6.51 -21.01
N ASN A 278 -11.70 -7.50 -20.13
CA ASN A 278 -10.53 -8.37 -19.96
C ASN A 278 -10.46 -9.42 -21.07
N ILE A 279 -9.46 -9.31 -21.93
CA ILE A 279 -9.26 -10.23 -23.07
C ILE A 279 -8.57 -11.54 -22.63
N ARG A 280 -7.87 -11.56 -21.50
CA ARG A 280 -7.09 -12.74 -21.02
C ARG A 280 -7.89 -13.76 -20.21
N GLY A 281 -9.16 -13.54 -19.95
CA GLY A 281 -9.90 -14.24 -18.89
C GLY A 281 -10.64 -15.50 -19.25
N PHE A 282 -10.66 -15.99 -20.50
CA PHE A 282 -11.58 -17.06 -20.92
C PHE A 282 -10.98 -18.17 -21.79
N ASP A 283 -9.67 -18.35 -21.82
CA ASP A 283 -9.14 -19.64 -22.30
C ASP A 283 -9.13 -20.63 -21.11
N ASN A 284 -10.20 -21.42 -21.04
CA ASN A 284 -10.37 -22.58 -20.16
C ASN A 284 -9.44 -23.71 -20.56
#